data_a725572f04d11bdc9d6abca48707f454
#
_entry.id   a725572f04d11bdc9d6abca48707f454
#
_cell.length_a   1.000
_cell.length_b   1.000
_cell.length_c   1.000
_cell.angle_alpha   90.00
_cell.angle_beta   90.00
_cell.angle_gamma   90.00
#
_symmetry.space_group_name_H-M   'P 1'
#
loop_
_entity.id
_entity.type
_entity.pdbx_description
1 polymer ?
#
loop_
_entity_poly.entity_id
_entity_poly.type
_entity_poly.pdbx_seq_one_letter_code
_entity_poly.pdbx_strand_id
1 'polypeptide(L)'
;KKRFWMTVIGVAGCTALLVTGFGISDSLNSIVTKQFGEIYHYDLLTAVTSAEDTREGPAHDYLYNSDVFTSSLTVFTQQVEQELEDGSTVDYYYMVPEDVDAFAGFADLHNRQTGEPTPLEQEGVVLTEKLASTLDVKPGDTVTLEDADGNEAQFTVTGVCEHYVYNYVYMSAASYTDGFGQEPDWNAVM
;
A
#
# COMPACT_ATOMS: atom_id res chain seq x y z
N LYS A 1 14.72 40.46 36.01
CA LYS A 1 14.52 38.99 35.80
C LYS A 1 13.28 38.69 34.92
N LYS A 2 12.12 39.32 35.13
CA LYS A 2 10.90 39.05 34.33
C LYS A 2 11.08 39.39 32.85
N ARG A 3 11.70 40.53 32.47
CA ARG A 3 11.94 40.93 31.10
C ARG A 3 12.87 39.98 30.38
N PHE A 4 13.90 39.45 31.01
CA PHE A 4 14.81 38.46 30.47
C PHE A 4 14.07 37.18 30.08
N TRP A 5 13.26 36.64 30.97
CA TRP A 5 12.46 35.46 30.70
C TRP A 5 11.47 35.65 29.56
N MET A 6 10.81 36.81 29.47
CA MET A 6 9.91 37.13 28.35
C MET A 6 10.65 37.14 27.01
N THR A 7 11.86 37.68 26.94
CA THR A 7 12.66 37.67 25.73
C THR A 7 13.10 36.25 25.35
N VAL A 8 13.57 35.47 26.33
CA VAL A 8 13.98 34.07 26.09
C VAL A 8 12.82 33.24 25.60
N ILE A 9 11.66 33.32 26.22
CA ILE A 9 10.45 32.58 25.83
C ILE A 9 9.99 33.01 24.41
N GLY A 10 10.01 34.31 24.13
CA GLY A 10 9.63 34.84 22.82
C GLY A 10 10.54 34.32 21.67
N VAL A 11 11.86 34.41 21.86
CA VAL A 11 12.82 33.92 20.88
C VAL A 11 12.72 32.40 20.75
N ALA A 12 12.69 31.67 21.84
CA ALA A 12 12.55 30.21 21.85
C ALA A 12 11.27 29.75 21.15
N GLY A 13 10.13 30.45 21.42
CA GLY A 13 8.86 30.15 20.76
C GLY A 13 8.91 30.36 19.24
N CYS A 14 9.45 31.49 18.77
CA CYS A 14 9.61 31.75 17.37
C CYS A 14 10.51 30.72 16.68
N THR A 15 11.65 30.40 17.31
CA THR A 15 12.58 29.38 16.78
C THR A 15 11.93 28.00 16.72
N ALA A 16 11.18 27.60 17.77
CA ALA A 16 10.47 26.35 17.80
C ALA A 16 9.44 26.24 16.66
N LEU A 17 8.67 27.31 16.42
CA LEU A 17 7.71 27.34 15.30
C LEU A 17 8.38 27.22 13.93
N LEU A 18 9.52 27.88 13.72
CA LEU A 18 10.28 27.77 12.47
C LEU A 18 10.81 26.34 12.26
N VAL A 19 11.43 25.75 13.30
CA VAL A 19 11.95 24.38 13.21
C VAL A 19 10.81 23.38 12.96
N THR A 20 9.68 23.54 13.65
CA THR A 20 8.50 22.68 13.43
C THR A 20 7.97 22.84 12.00
N GLY A 21 7.83 24.07 11.51
CA GLY A 21 7.33 24.33 10.16
C GLY A 21 8.23 23.72 9.07
N PHE A 22 9.54 23.91 9.16
CA PHE A 22 10.49 23.30 8.23
C PHE A 22 10.55 21.78 8.36
N GLY A 23 10.51 21.25 9.59
CA GLY A 23 10.52 19.81 9.84
C GLY A 23 9.27 19.11 9.25
N ILE A 24 8.09 19.70 9.38
CA ILE A 24 6.87 19.18 8.75
C ILE A 24 6.99 19.21 7.23
N SER A 25 7.45 20.33 6.67
CA SER A 25 7.63 20.46 5.22
C SER A 25 8.61 19.42 4.66
N ASP A 26 9.74 19.23 5.34
CA ASP A 26 10.75 18.25 4.96
C ASP A 26 10.21 16.81 5.05
N SER A 27 9.49 16.49 6.12
CA SER A 27 8.84 15.19 6.30
C SER A 27 7.83 14.90 5.19
N LEU A 28 6.98 15.85 4.82
CA LEU A 28 6.00 15.69 3.74
C LEU A 28 6.68 15.47 2.38
N ASN A 29 7.71 16.24 2.07
CA ASN A 29 8.47 16.06 0.83
C ASN A 29 9.18 14.70 0.80
N SER A 30 9.70 14.24 1.94
CA SER A 30 10.31 12.92 2.07
C SER A 30 9.33 11.78 1.80
N ILE A 31 8.09 11.89 2.30
CA ILE A 31 7.02 10.91 2.04
C ILE A 31 6.75 10.79 0.54
N VAL A 32 6.55 11.93 -0.14
CA VAL A 32 6.29 11.94 -1.58
C VAL A 32 7.44 11.31 -2.37
N THR A 33 8.68 11.70 -2.04
CA THR A 33 9.87 11.18 -2.74
C THR A 33 10.01 9.67 -2.54
N LYS A 34 9.82 9.17 -1.32
CA LYS A 34 9.93 7.75 -1.02
C LYS A 34 8.79 6.95 -1.65
N GLN A 35 7.55 7.39 -1.47
CA GLN A 35 6.38 6.65 -1.98
C GLN A 35 6.36 6.57 -3.50
N PHE A 36 6.56 7.69 -4.19
CA PHE A 36 6.43 7.80 -5.64
C PHE A 36 7.76 7.79 -6.41
N GLY A 37 8.89 7.75 -5.72
CA GLY A 37 10.21 7.69 -6.35
C GLY A 37 11.01 6.44 -6.02
N GLU A 38 10.75 5.80 -4.85
CA GLU A 38 11.48 4.62 -4.41
C GLU A 38 10.58 3.37 -4.36
N ILE A 39 9.33 3.50 -3.88
CA ILE A 39 8.43 2.34 -3.69
C ILE A 39 7.61 2.08 -4.96
N TYR A 40 6.97 3.11 -5.52
CA TYR A 40 6.17 2.96 -6.73
C TYR A 40 6.98 3.28 -7.97
N HIS A 41 6.98 2.34 -8.92
CA HIS A 41 7.66 2.45 -10.21
C HIS A 41 6.68 2.58 -11.38
N TYR A 42 5.39 2.71 -11.11
CA TYR A 42 4.36 2.91 -12.13
C TYR A 42 3.92 4.37 -12.19
N ASP A 43 3.60 4.83 -13.39
CA ASP A 43 3.14 6.20 -13.64
C ASP A 43 1.62 6.34 -13.59
N LEU A 44 0.90 5.24 -13.76
CA LEU A 44 -0.55 5.21 -13.84
C LEU A 44 -1.11 3.95 -13.17
N LEU A 45 -2.18 4.12 -12.41
CA LEU A 45 -3.09 3.05 -12.00
C LEU A 45 -4.48 3.47 -12.43
N THR A 46 -5.11 2.70 -13.31
CA THR A 46 -6.44 3.01 -13.83
C THR A 46 -7.41 1.87 -13.54
N ALA A 47 -8.58 2.22 -13.02
CA ALA A 47 -9.68 1.28 -12.90
C ALA A 47 -10.35 1.10 -14.26
N VAL A 48 -10.75 -0.11 -14.59
CA VAL A 48 -11.52 -0.45 -15.77
C VAL A 48 -12.98 -0.68 -15.42
N THR A 49 -13.85 -0.57 -16.40
CA THR A 49 -15.30 -0.67 -16.17
C THR A 49 -15.76 -2.12 -15.95
N SER A 50 -15.03 -3.07 -16.56
CA SER A 50 -15.31 -4.50 -16.41
C SER A 50 -14.01 -5.30 -16.49
N ALA A 51 -14.01 -6.53 -15.97
CA ALA A 51 -12.87 -7.43 -16.08
C ALA A 51 -12.54 -7.78 -17.54
N GLU A 52 -13.52 -7.72 -18.46
CA GLU A 52 -13.27 -7.92 -19.89
C GLU A 52 -12.36 -6.83 -20.47
N ASP A 53 -12.47 -5.59 -19.98
CA ASP A 53 -11.64 -4.47 -20.44
C ASP A 53 -10.14 -4.64 -20.10
N THR A 54 -9.78 -5.55 -19.20
CA THR A 54 -8.38 -5.91 -18.93
C THR A 54 -7.83 -6.94 -19.91
N ARG A 55 -8.69 -7.62 -20.68
CA ARG A 55 -8.32 -8.74 -21.57
C ARG A 55 -8.53 -8.46 -23.04
N GLU A 56 -9.55 -7.69 -23.39
CA GLU A 56 -9.87 -7.36 -24.79
C GLU A 56 -10.60 -6.02 -24.91
N GLY A 57 -10.66 -5.50 -26.12
CA GLY A 57 -11.36 -4.26 -26.44
C GLY A 57 -10.48 -3.02 -26.52
N PRO A 58 -11.07 -1.85 -26.81
CA PRO A 58 -10.31 -0.61 -27.05
C PRO A 58 -9.49 -0.14 -25.85
N ALA A 59 -9.95 -0.40 -24.63
CA ALA A 59 -9.22 -0.05 -23.40
C ALA A 59 -7.97 -0.93 -23.27
N HIS A 60 -8.12 -2.24 -23.41
CA HIS A 60 -7.01 -3.17 -23.43
C HIS A 60 -5.99 -2.82 -24.53
N ASP A 61 -6.45 -2.61 -25.78
CA ASP A 61 -5.56 -2.26 -26.88
C ASP A 61 -4.77 -0.99 -26.61
N TYR A 62 -5.38 0.00 -26.00
CA TYR A 62 -4.69 1.23 -25.62
C TYR A 62 -3.67 1.01 -24.50
N LEU A 63 -4.03 0.27 -23.45
CA LEU A 63 -3.18 0.05 -22.27
C LEU A 63 -2.02 -0.92 -22.52
N TYR A 64 -2.21 -1.91 -23.39
CA TYR A 64 -1.22 -2.97 -23.61
C TYR A 64 -0.49 -2.89 -24.96
N ASN A 65 -1.12 -2.33 -25.98
CA ASN A 65 -0.60 -2.37 -27.35
C ASN A 65 -0.22 -1.00 -27.91
N SER A 66 -0.39 0.09 -27.15
CA SER A 66 0.05 1.42 -27.60
C SER A 66 1.53 1.67 -27.26
N ASP A 67 2.18 2.52 -28.08
CA ASP A 67 3.56 2.96 -27.84
C ASP A 67 3.68 3.97 -26.66
N VAL A 68 2.57 4.24 -25.97
CA VAL A 68 2.53 5.21 -24.85
C VAL A 68 3.09 4.60 -23.57
N PHE A 69 2.82 3.32 -23.35
CA PHE A 69 3.23 2.61 -22.13
C PHE A 69 4.38 1.65 -22.43
N THR A 70 5.35 1.59 -21.52
CA THR A 70 6.50 0.67 -21.65
C THR A 70 6.15 -0.74 -21.19
N SER A 71 5.28 -0.83 -20.19
CA SER A 71 4.78 -2.09 -19.62
C SER A 71 3.43 -1.83 -18.99
N SER A 72 2.60 -2.85 -18.90
CA SER A 72 1.30 -2.82 -18.24
C SER A 72 1.07 -4.12 -17.50
N LEU A 73 0.38 -4.04 -16.37
CA LEU A 73 0.08 -5.18 -15.51
C LEU A 73 -1.36 -5.10 -15.02
N THR A 74 -2.11 -6.16 -15.26
CA THR A 74 -3.46 -6.32 -14.69
C THR A 74 -3.35 -6.57 -13.20
N VAL A 75 -4.18 -5.87 -12.43
CA VAL A 75 -4.30 -6.05 -10.98
C VAL A 75 -5.76 -6.06 -10.55
N PHE A 76 -6.03 -6.73 -9.44
CA PHE A 76 -7.25 -6.52 -8.68
C PHE A 76 -6.95 -5.59 -7.51
N THR A 77 -7.79 -4.57 -7.33
CA THR A 77 -7.71 -3.68 -6.18
C THR A 77 -9.10 -3.43 -5.61
N GLN A 78 -9.22 -3.52 -4.29
CA GLN A 78 -10.49 -3.33 -3.59
C GLN A 78 -10.24 -2.71 -2.23
N GLN A 79 -10.99 -1.67 -1.91
CA GLN A 79 -10.98 -1.10 -0.56
C GLN A 79 -11.91 -1.90 0.33
N VAL A 80 -11.44 -2.18 1.55
CA VAL A 80 -12.21 -2.82 2.61
C VAL A 80 -12.11 -1.99 3.87
N GLU A 81 -13.21 -1.87 4.60
CA GLU A 81 -13.28 -1.35 5.96
C GLU A 81 -13.63 -2.51 6.88
N GLN A 82 -12.70 -2.87 7.76
CA GLN A 82 -12.86 -3.98 8.71
C GLN A 82 -13.03 -3.43 10.12
N GLU A 83 -14.04 -3.95 10.86
CA GLU A 83 -14.22 -3.67 12.29
C GLU A 83 -13.33 -4.59 13.12
N LEU A 84 -12.57 -4.00 14.05
CA LEU A 84 -11.69 -4.73 14.95
C LEU A 84 -12.41 -5.10 16.26
N GLU A 85 -11.86 -6.05 17.01
CA GLU A 85 -12.44 -6.54 18.27
C GLU A 85 -12.66 -5.44 19.33
N ASP A 86 -11.91 -4.33 19.26
CA ASP A 86 -12.04 -3.19 20.17
C ASP A 86 -13.11 -2.19 19.72
N GLY A 87 -13.79 -2.44 18.61
CA GLY A 87 -14.83 -1.59 18.01
C GLY A 87 -14.26 -0.43 17.18
N SER A 88 -12.96 -0.37 16.94
CA SER A 88 -12.36 0.53 15.97
C SER A 88 -12.45 -0.05 14.57
N THR A 89 -12.30 0.79 13.54
CA THR A 89 -12.26 0.35 12.15
C THR A 89 -10.89 0.60 11.53
N VAL A 90 -10.51 -0.25 10.60
CA VAL A 90 -9.31 -0.09 9.78
C VAL A 90 -9.66 -0.22 8.31
N ASP A 91 -9.20 0.77 7.53
CA ASP A 91 -9.33 0.76 6.07
C ASP A 91 -8.04 0.23 5.46
N TYR A 92 -8.17 -0.65 4.47
CA TYR A 92 -7.05 -1.11 3.65
C TYR A 92 -7.50 -1.46 2.24
N TYR A 93 -6.52 -1.54 1.35
CA TYR A 93 -6.72 -1.93 -0.05
C TYR A 93 -6.05 -3.28 -0.29
N TYR A 94 -6.75 -4.18 -0.94
CA TYR A 94 -6.12 -5.31 -1.61
C TYR A 94 -5.38 -4.83 -2.86
N MET A 95 -4.22 -5.40 -3.08
CA MET A 95 -3.44 -5.28 -4.31
C MET A 95 -3.00 -6.67 -4.72
N VAL A 96 -3.69 -7.23 -5.69
CA VAL A 96 -3.47 -8.59 -6.18
C VAL A 96 -3.04 -8.49 -7.64
N PRO A 97 -1.75 -8.67 -7.96
CA PRO A 97 -1.30 -8.69 -9.34
C PRO A 97 -1.66 -10.02 -10.03
N GLU A 98 -1.95 -9.96 -11.33
CA GLU A 98 -2.14 -11.16 -12.16
C GLU A 98 -0.82 -11.94 -12.30
N ASP A 99 0.30 -11.23 -12.38
CA ASP A 99 1.65 -11.79 -12.43
C ASP A 99 2.50 -11.23 -11.29
N VAL A 100 2.81 -12.09 -10.31
CA VAL A 100 3.60 -11.74 -9.13
C VAL A 100 5.04 -11.36 -9.48
N ASP A 101 5.64 -12.05 -10.47
CA ASP A 101 7.02 -11.80 -10.89
C ASP A 101 7.14 -10.46 -11.62
N ALA A 102 6.16 -10.14 -12.46
CA ALA A 102 6.09 -8.85 -13.15
C ALA A 102 5.85 -7.69 -12.18
N PHE A 103 5.11 -7.92 -11.08
CA PHE A 103 4.77 -6.89 -10.09
C PHE A 103 6.00 -6.23 -9.46
N ALA A 104 7.11 -6.94 -9.30
CA ALA A 104 8.36 -6.39 -8.79
C ALA A 104 8.92 -5.23 -9.66
N GLY A 105 8.51 -5.13 -10.92
CA GLY A 105 8.82 -4.00 -11.79
C GLY A 105 7.97 -2.75 -11.55
N PHE A 106 6.82 -2.90 -10.86
CA PHE A 106 5.85 -1.84 -10.59
C PHE A 106 5.89 -1.33 -9.15
N ALA A 107 6.29 -2.18 -8.20
CA ALA A 107 6.42 -1.80 -6.80
C ALA A 107 7.60 -2.50 -6.12
N ASP A 108 8.43 -1.73 -5.43
CA ASP A 108 9.52 -2.24 -4.61
C ASP A 108 9.01 -2.45 -3.18
N LEU A 109 8.64 -3.69 -2.87
CA LEU A 109 8.25 -4.06 -1.52
C LEU A 109 9.51 -4.43 -0.72
N HIS A 110 9.88 -3.61 0.24
CA HIS A 110 11.05 -3.84 1.09
C HIS A 110 10.77 -3.49 2.55
N ASN A 111 11.55 -4.08 3.44
CA ASN A 111 11.49 -3.74 4.86
C ASN A 111 12.21 -2.42 5.12
N ARG A 112 11.53 -1.46 5.74
CA ARG A 112 12.07 -0.12 6.01
C ARG A 112 13.34 -0.09 6.84
N GLN A 113 13.50 -1.03 7.78
CA GLN A 113 14.62 -1.00 8.74
C GLN A 113 15.86 -1.67 8.17
N THR A 114 15.68 -2.76 7.43
CA THR A 114 16.80 -3.55 6.89
C THR A 114 17.10 -3.21 5.43
N GLY A 115 16.14 -2.65 4.70
CA GLY A 115 16.22 -2.47 3.25
C GLY A 115 16.16 -3.78 2.47
N GLU A 116 15.88 -4.89 3.13
CA GLU A 116 15.77 -6.19 2.47
C GLU A 116 14.46 -6.28 1.68
N PRO A 117 14.48 -6.84 0.46
CA PRO A 117 13.26 -7.08 -0.30
C PRO A 117 12.28 -7.97 0.48
N THR A 118 11.00 -7.62 0.36
CA THR A 118 9.88 -8.42 0.90
C THR A 118 9.07 -8.92 -0.29
N PRO A 119 9.54 -9.99 -0.98
CA PRO A 119 8.90 -10.45 -2.20
C PRO A 119 7.48 -10.92 -1.92
N LEU A 120 6.62 -10.73 -2.90
CA LEU A 120 5.28 -11.27 -2.87
C LEU A 120 5.36 -12.77 -3.21
N GLU A 121 5.03 -13.62 -2.24
CA GLU A 121 5.04 -15.07 -2.40
C GLU A 121 3.72 -15.59 -2.96
N GLN A 122 3.69 -16.84 -3.40
CA GLN A 122 2.47 -17.48 -3.91
C GLN A 122 1.44 -17.72 -2.79
N GLU A 123 1.89 -17.91 -1.55
CA GLU A 123 1.05 -18.12 -0.38
C GLU A 123 1.29 -17.01 0.65
N GLY A 124 0.23 -16.65 1.38
CA GLY A 124 0.29 -15.64 2.44
C GLY A 124 0.17 -14.20 1.92
N VAL A 125 0.47 -13.24 2.80
CA VAL A 125 0.26 -11.81 2.55
C VAL A 125 1.44 -10.97 3.00
N VAL A 126 1.70 -9.89 2.28
CA VAL A 126 2.59 -8.80 2.69
C VAL A 126 1.74 -7.60 3.11
N LEU A 127 1.95 -7.11 4.32
CA LEU A 127 1.21 -5.98 4.88
C LEU A 127 2.07 -4.72 4.90
N THR A 128 1.43 -3.57 4.77
CA THR A 128 2.10 -2.30 5.05
C THR A 128 2.36 -2.13 6.54
N GLU A 129 3.45 -1.45 6.93
CA GLU A 129 3.88 -1.29 8.33
C GLU A 129 2.77 -0.78 9.26
N LYS A 130 2.01 0.21 8.79
CA LYS A 130 0.93 0.78 9.59
C LYS A 130 -0.20 -0.23 9.81
N LEU A 131 -0.59 -0.97 8.78
CA LEU A 131 -1.63 -2.00 8.88
C LEU A 131 -1.19 -3.11 9.83
N ALA A 132 0.02 -3.64 9.65
CA ALA A 132 0.59 -4.67 10.53
C ALA A 132 0.63 -4.21 12.00
N SER A 133 1.00 -2.94 12.24
CA SER A 133 1.00 -2.34 13.59
C SER A 133 -0.41 -2.16 14.15
N THR A 134 -1.41 -1.82 13.32
CA THR A 134 -2.81 -1.66 13.76
C THR A 134 -3.43 -3.00 14.11
N LEU A 135 -3.10 -4.05 13.35
CA LEU A 135 -3.58 -5.43 13.59
C LEU A 135 -2.74 -6.18 14.62
N ASP A 136 -1.66 -5.57 15.15
CA ASP A 136 -0.69 -6.17 16.10
C ASP A 136 -0.11 -7.50 15.61
N VAL A 137 0.27 -7.56 14.32
CA VAL A 137 0.85 -8.75 13.67
C VAL A 137 2.23 -8.45 13.09
N LYS A 138 3.02 -9.51 12.93
CA LYS A 138 4.37 -9.49 12.36
C LYS A 138 4.60 -10.70 11.45
N PRO A 139 5.67 -10.74 10.64
CA PRO A 139 5.99 -11.87 9.80
C PRO A 139 6.02 -13.18 10.59
N GLY A 140 5.28 -14.18 10.08
CA GLY A 140 5.07 -15.49 10.69
C GLY A 140 3.76 -15.62 11.49
N ASP A 141 3.09 -14.54 11.81
CA ASP A 141 1.79 -14.56 12.47
C ASP A 141 0.65 -14.85 11.47
N THR A 142 -0.51 -15.24 12.00
CA THR A 142 -1.74 -15.35 11.21
C THR A 142 -2.58 -14.09 11.40
N VAL A 143 -3.11 -13.56 10.32
CA VAL A 143 -4.02 -12.42 10.32
C VAL A 143 -5.37 -12.82 9.75
N THR A 144 -6.46 -12.34 10.34
CA THR A 144 -7.80 -12.46 9.79
C THR A 144 -8.12 -11.19 9.02
N LEU A 145 -8.48 -11.33 7.76
CA LEU A 145 -8.84 -10.24 6.86
C LEU A 145 -10.23 -10.49 6.28
N GLU A 146 -10.93 -9.41 5.97
CA GLU A 146 -12.26 -9.45 5.36
C GLU A 146 -12.20 -9.10 3.86
N ASP A 147 -13.11 -9.66 3.07
CA ASP A 147 -13.40 -9.15 1.73
C ASP A 147 -14.45 -8.03 1.79
N ALA A 148 -14.85 -7.47 0.63
CA ALA A 148 -15.85 -6.41 0.60
C ALA A 148 -17.27 -6.86 0.96
N ASP A 149 -17.53 -8.16 0.95
CA ASP A 149 -18.81 -8.75 1.35
C ASP A 149 -18.82 -9.11 2.85
N GLY A 150 -17.71 -8.89 3.58
CA GLY A 150 -17.54 -9.19 4.99
C GLY A 150 -17.23 -10.66 5.28
N ASN A 151 -16.77 -11.42 4.28
CA ASN A 151 -16.31 -12.78 4.52
C ASN A 151 -14.89 -12.75 5.08
N GLU A 152 -14.69 -13.43 6.20
CA GLU A 152 -13.38 -13.53 6.86
C GLU A 152 -12.54 -14.68 6.30
N ALA A 153 -11.25 -14.43 6.13
CA ALA A 153 -10.27 -15.44 5.79
C ALA A 153 -8.97 -15.24 6.60
N GLN A 154 -8.26 -16.33 6.84
CA GLN A 154 -7.00 -16.32 7.58
C GLN A 154 -5.81 -16.48 6.65
N PHE A 155 -4.83 -15.61 6.83
CA PHE A 155 -3.60 -15.60 6.02
C PHE A 155 -2.37 -15.57 6.90
N THR A 156 -1.29 -16.21 6.44
CA THR A 156 0.02 -16.06 7.07
C THR A 156 0.66 -14.76 6.58
N VAL A 157 1.13 -13.93 7.49
CA VAL A 157 1.92 -12.74 7.16
C VAL A 157 3.32 -13.17 6.75
N THR A 158 3.66 -13.08 5.48
CA THR A 158 5.00 -13.42 4.95
C THR A 158 5.97 -12.26 5.06
N GLY A 159 5.45 -11.03 5.07
CA GLY A 159 6.28 -9.86 5.19
C GLY A 159 5.54 -8.60 5.61
N VAL A 160 6.34 -7.59 6.01
CA VAL A 160 5.86 -6.24 6.30
C VAL A 160 6.74 -5.26 5.54
N CYS A 161 6.12 -4.42 4.69
CA CYS A 161 6.83 -3.52 3.81
C CYS A 161 6.67 -2.05 4.20
N GLU A 162 7.68 -1.24 3.84
CA GLU A 162 7.65 0.22 3.96
C GLU A 162 6.56 0.79 3.07
N HIS A 163 5.69 1.64 3.65
CA HIS A 163 4.63 2.31 2.92
C HIS A 163 4.16 3.56 3.66
N TYR A 164 3.79 4.62 2.93
CA TYR A 164 3.46 5.91 3.53
C TYR A 164 2.03 6.39 3.25
N VAL A 165 1.39 5.87 2.20
CA VAL A 165 0.08 6.35 1.74
C VAL A 165 -0.89 5.18 1.68
N TYR A 166 -1.96 5.27 2.47
CA TYR A 166 -2.93 4.19 2.67
C TYR A 166 -2.34 2.93 3.32
N ASN A 167 -3.20 1.97 3.61
CA ASN A 167 -2.82 0.64 4.05
C ASN A 167 -3.08 -0.33 2.90
N TYR A 168 -2.14 -1.22 2.64
CA TYR A 168 -2.29 -2.25 1.61
C TYR A 168 -2.05 -3.64 2.17
N VAL A 169 -2.79 -4.57 1.61
CA VAL A 169 -2.56 -6.02 1.69
C VAL A 169 -2.16 -6.47 0.29
N TYR A 170 -0.91 -6.86 0.13
CA TYR A 170 -0.39 -7.43 -1.10
C TYR A 170 -0.45 -8.94 -1.02
N MET A 171 -1.00 -9.61 -2.01
CA MET A 171 -1.04 -11.07 -2.09
C MET A 171 -1.12 -11.55 -3.54
N SER A 172 -0.80 -12.82 -3.75
CA SER A 172 -0.99 -13.46 -5.05
C SER A 172 -2.46 -13.75 -5.34
N ALA A 173 -2.81 -13.96 -6.59
CA ALA A 173 -4.13 -14.43 -6.98
C ALA A 173 -4.48 -15.79 -6.37
N ALA A 174 -3.47 -16.65 -6.21
CA ALA A 174 -3.63 -17.95 -5.54
C ALA A 174 -4.01 -17.77 -4.07
N SER A 175 -3.27 -16.95 -3.32
CA SER A 175 -3.60 -16.63 -1.92
C SER A 175 -5.02 -16.07 -1.77
N TYR A 176 -5.40 -15.14 -2.64
CA TYR A 176 -6.74 -14.55 -2.62
C TYR A 176 -7.82 -15.60 -2.85
N THR A 177 -7.63 -16.45 -3.87
CA THR A 177 -8.59 -17.51 -4.22
C THR A 177 -8.70 -18.56 -3.12
N ASP A 178 -7.56 -18.99 -2.56
CA ASP A 178 -7.54 -19.99 -1.48
C ASP A 178 -8.20 -19.48 -0.19
N GLY A 179 -8.00 -18.18 0.12
CA GLY A 179 -8.59 -17.57 1.29
C GLY A 179 -10.09 -17.31 1.17
N PHE A 180 -10.52 -16.65 0.11
CA PHE A 180 -11.91 -16.20 -0.05
C PHE A 180 -12.77 -17.13 -0.92
N GLY A 181 -12.18 -18.16 -1.54
CA GLY A 181 -12.92 -19.14 -2.36
C GLY A 181 -13.42 -18.58 -3.69
N GLN A 182 -12.92 -17.43 -4.12
CA GLN A 182 -13.31 -16.77 -5.37
C GLN A 182 -12.07 -16.18 -6.07
N GLU A 183 -12.08 -16.19 -7.39
CA GLU A 183 -11.01 -15.56 -8.17
C GLU A 183 -11.09 -14.02 -8.07
N PRO A 184 -9.94 -13.31 -8.14
CA PRO A 184 -9.93 -11.84 -8.20
C PRO A 184 -10.70 -11.34 -9.43
N ASP A 185 -11.59 -10.37 -9.23
CA ASP A 185 -12.26 -9.67 -10.32
C ASP A 185 -11.36 -8.54 -10.85
N TRP A 186 -10.58 -8.85 -11.88
CA TRP A 186 -9.56 -7.97 -12.45
C TRP A 186 -10.15 -6.63 -12.87
N ASN A 187 -9.92 -5.58 -12.11
CA ASN A 187 -10.60 -4.30 -12.23
C ASN A 187 -9.68 -3.09 -12.42
N ALA A 188 -8.38 -3.32 -12.54
CA ALA A 188 -7.43 -2.23 -12.74
C ALA A 188 -6.22 -2.68 -13.55
N VAL A 189 -5.51 -1.68 -14.12
CA VAL A 189 -4.25 -1.86 -14.85
C VAL A 189 -3.24 -0.82 -14.37
N MET A 190 -2.03 -1.26 -14.08
CA MET A 190 -0.87 -0.44 -13.76
C MET A 190 -0.03 -0.21 -14.99
#